data_16c53bd8889b40b98254270ac691eb78
#
_entry.id   16c53bd8889b40b98254270ac691eb78
#
_cell.length_a   1.000
_cell.length_b   1.000
_cell.length_c   1.000
_cell.angle_alpha   90.00
_cell.angle_beta   90.00
_cell.angle_gamma   90.00
#
_symmetry.space_group_name_H-M   'P 1'
#
loop_
_entity.id
_entity.type
_entity.pdbx_description
1 polymer ?
#
loop_
_entity_poly.entity_id
_entity_poly.type
_entity_poly.pdbx_seq_one_letter_code
_entity_poly.pdbx_strand_id
1 'polypeptide(L)'
;MTRRHALLVVLILIGAAAGFAQGFDDIFGESGTDAPTDTSADAGISPGVAITGNISAQFDYYFDDEWDSEVEMRPTADIDIVASADSASALLSLDVATSQADDGALSGNLIDELSVTSFFGAGRLTAGLTRIEWGSGDGLHAIDVLNPIDQTNGPVADYLSSRRAEAMLDLNLYLGSSGNLELVYKPFFHPTEVAMSGRWMVVDPATIPGFSSITPVDVRTLMYSQGAARLSGSLGPADLGVMYYYGFMPEPGYEFTTTFLGGDPMDPANYLTTAELVYTRAQLFGGDVAAALGPFTVRAEAGYWLSEDTDGTAPERYNSRLVYLGGFDVSIPGTTAFVSAQVQGSWTVNATDLDATDVDRFRLYEDFDTSHLIVAAVEAPFARDTMNIRIAGMYAPEAGGFIVMPEYSWTIADGVELSLSGKVIGGKELGSANSPYYAWRDNDSVSVSVSYQF
;
A
#
# COMPACT_ATOMS: atom_id res chain seq x y z
N MET A 1 -6.03 1.08 -35.37
CA MET A 1 -6.56 1.30 -34.02
C MET A 1 -7.51 2.51 -34.08
N THR A 2 -8.78 2.35 -33.76
CA THR A 2 -9.74 3.47 -33.81
C THR A 2 -9.49 4.35 -32.58
N ARG A 3 -9.59 5.68 -32.74
CA ARG A 3 -9.39 6.68 -31.66
C ARG A 3 -10.27 6.45 -30.40
N ARG A 4 -11.32 5.60 -30.51
CA ARG A 4 -12.11 5.14 -29.35
C ARG A 4 -11.28 4.32 -28.36
N HIS A 5 -10.32 3.53 -28.83
CA HIS A 5 -9.44 2.74 -27.98
C HIS A 5 -8.41 3.59 -27.25
N ALA A 6 -7.99 4.72 -27.85
CA ALA A 6 -7.06 5.64 -27.18
C ALA A 6 -7.70 6.39 -25.99
N LEU A 7 -8.98 6.78 -26.11
CA LEU A 7 -9.71 7.44 -25.02
C LEU A 7 -9.89 6.53 -23.82
N LEU A 8 -10.18 5.27 -24.09
CA LEU A 8 -10.43 4.26 -23.06
C LEU A 8 -9.15 3.85 -22.34
N VAL A 9 -8.06 3.68 -23.10
CA VAL A 9 -6.75 3.28 -22.58
C VAL A 9 -6.18 4.31 -21.60
N VAL A 10 -6.47 5.58 -21.77
CA VAL A 10 -5.94 6.66 -20.91
C VAL A 10 -6.66 6.73 -19.56
N LEU A 11 -7.98 6.50 -19.50
CA LEU A 11 -8.72 6.35 -18.23
C LEU A 11 -8.32 5.06 -17.48
N ILE A 12 -7.92 4.05 -18.21
CA ILE A 12 -7.37 2.78 -17.76
C ILE A 12 -6.16 2.94 -16.82
N LEU A 13 -5.30 3.92 -17.07
CA LEU A 13 -4.05 4.09 -16.35
C LEU A 13 -4.21 4.71 -14.94
N ILE A 14 -5.33 5.37 -14.66
CA ILE A 14 -5.63 5.89 -13.30
C ILE A 14 -5.82 4.74 -12.30
N GLY A 15 -6.35 3.60 -12.76
CA GLY A 15 -6.49 2.39 -11.92
C GLY A 15 -5.21 1.55 -11.78
N ALA A 16 -4.31 1.59 -12.78
CA ALA A 16 -3.10 0.76 -12.77
C ALA A 16 -2.06 1.22 -11.72
N ALA A 17 -2.03 2.51 -11.38
CA ALA A 17 -1.16 3.02 -10.33
C ALA A 17 -1.48 2.39 -8.96
N ALA A 18 -2.73 1.99 -8.74
CA ALA A 18 -3.21 1.45 -7.47
C ALA A 18 -2.63 0.08 -7.06
N GLY A 19 -1.98 -0.64 -7.96
CA GLY A 19 -1.47 -1.99 -7.67
C GLY A 19 0.04 -2.09 -7.38
N PHE A 20 0.82 -1.01 -7.52
CA PHE A 20 2.27 -1.14 -7.66
C PHE A 20 3.14 -0.32 -6.69
N ALA A 21 2.57 0.60 -5.93
CA ALA A 21 3.34 1.32 -4.92
C ALA A 21 3.09 0.71 -3.54
N GLN A 22 3.78 -0.35 -3.22
CA GLN A 22 3.85 -0.88 -1.87
C GLN A 22 5.17 -0.41 -1.24
N GLY A 23 5.15 -0.13 0.05
CA GLY A 23 6.27 0.45 0.76
C GLY A 23 7.51 -0.44 0.81
N PHE A 24 8.66 0.17 0.98
CA PHE A 24 9.96 -0.51 0.92
C PHE A 24 10.65 -0.62 2.27
N ASP A 25 10.31 0.22 3.25
CA ASP A 25 11.06 0.30 4.50
C ASP A 25 10.78 -0.88 5.42
N ASP A 26 9.59 -1.47 5.36
CA ASP A 26 9.24 -2.66 6.13
C ASP A 26 9.86 -3.96 5.62
N ILE A 27 10.50 -3.95 4.44
CA ILE A 27 11.27 -5.12 3.97
C ILE A 27 12.42 -5.44 4.93
N PHE A 28 12.77 -4.49 5.78
CA PHE A 28 13.76 -4.65 6.85
C PHE A 28 13.21 -3.92 8.05
N GLY A 29 12.39 -4.60 8.83
CA GLY A 29 11.91 -4.03 10.07
C GLY A 29 13.03 -3.28 10.77
N GLU A 30 12.82 -2.01 11.07
CA GLU A 30 13.76 -1.31 11.95
C GLU A 30 14.05 -2.21 13.14
N SER A 31 15.29 -2.61 13.26
CA SER A 31 15.75 -3.23 14.49
C SER A 31 15.72 -2.17 15.58
N GLY A 32 14.53 -1.81 16.06
CA GLY A 32 14.49 -0.92 17.20
C GLY A 32 13.31 -0.01 17.42
N THR A 33 12.30 0.05 16.57
CA THR A 33 11.04 0.66 16.99
C THR A 33 9.98 -0.42 17.01
N ASP A 34 9.79 -1.00 18.19
CA ASP A 34 8.65 -1.83 18.48
C ASP A 34 7.37 -1.08 18.06
N ALA A 35 6.75 -1.50 16.96
CA ALA A 35 5.29 -1.41 16.88
C ALA A 35 4.77 -1.85 18.25
N PRO A 36 3.72 -1.24 18.83
CA PRO A 36 3.32 -1.55 20.19
C PRO A 36 3.26 -3.07 20.31
N THR A 37 4.36 -3.62 20.82
CA THR A 37 4.59 -5.05 20.94
C THR A 37 3.35 -5.61 21.57
N ASP A 38 2.81 -6.61 20.96
CA ASP A 38 1.77 -7.46 21.51
C ASP A 38 2.13 -7.74 22.98
N THR A 39 1.71 -6.84 23.87
CA THR A 39 1.97 -6.97 25.29
C THR A 39 1.15 -8.15 25.69
N SER A 40 1.84 -9.32 25.65
CA SER A 40 1.33 -10.58 26.14
C SER A 40 0.48 -10.32 27.40
N ALA A 41 -0.66 -10.93 27.45
CA ALA A 41 -1.72 -10.76 28.47
C ALA A 41 -1.28 -10.93 29.96
N ASP A 42 0.01 -10.97 30.24
CA ASP A 42 0.59 -11.22 31.56
C ASP A 42 1.49 -10.08 32.11
N ALA A 43 1.80 -9.04 31.32
CA ALA A 43 2.41 -7.83 31.86
C ALA A 43 1.28 -6.89 32.27
N GLY A 44 0.98 -6.81 33.57
CA GLY A 44 -0.01 -5.89 34.10
C GLY A 44 0.26 -4.47 33.58
N ILE A 45 -0.64 -3.95 32.76
CA ILE A 45 -0.53 -2.61 32.16
C ILE A 45 -0.52 -1.61 33.33
N SER A 46 0.61 -0.95 33.53
CA SER A 46 0.67 0.10 34.55
C SER A 46 -0.13 1.31 34.07
N PRO A 47 -1.08 1.83 34.86
CA PRO A 47 -1.81 3.03 34.50
C PRO A 47 -0.86 4.19 34.22
N GLY A 48 -1.03 4.84 33.08
CA GLY A 48 -0.15 5.94 32.68
C GLY A 48 -0.50 6.54 31.32
N VAL A 49 0.23 7.57 30.98
CA VAL A 49 0.22 8.16 29.62
C VAL A 49 1.65 8.16 29.13
N ALA A 50 1.86 7.59 27.95
CA ALA A 50 3.11 7.69 27.20
C ALA A 50 2.90 8.59 26.00
N ILE A 51 3.91 9.37 25.66
CA ILE A 51 3.96 10.19 24.45
C ILE A 51 5.28 9.86 23.78
N THR A 52 5.21 9.39 22.56
CA THR A 52 6.37 9.11 21.70
C THR A 52 6.15 9.76 20.35
N GLY A 53 7.18 9.91 19.58
CA GLY A 53 7.00 10.48 18.25
C GLY A 53 8.31 10.72 17.51
N ASN A 54 8.15 11.14 16.26
CA ASN A 54 9.22 11.51 15.38
C ASN A 54 8.94 12.89 14.78
N ILE A 55 9.93 13.76 14.76
CA ILE A 55 9.87 15.03 14.04
C ILE A 55 10.96 14.99 12.98
N SER A 56 10.59 15.20 11.73
CA SER A 56 11.56 15.19 10.64
C SER A 56 11.44 16.40 9.73
N ALA A 57 12.50 16.67 9.00
CA ALA A 57 12.53 17.60 7.88
C ALA A 57 13.32 16.96 6.74
N GLN A 58 12.67 16.75 5.64
CA GLN A 58 13.25 16.18 4.42
C GLN A 58 13.34 17.25 3.34
N PHE A 59 14.47 17.27 2.62
CA PHE A 59 14.72 18.10 1.45
C PHE A 59 14.95 17.18 0.27
N ASP A 60 14.09 17.26 -0.73
CA ASP A 60 14.19 16.51 -1.98
C ASP A 60 14.66 17.43 -3.09
N TYR A 61 15.66 17.00 -3.83
CA TYR A 61 16.08 17.62 -5.08
C TYR A 61 15.79 16.67 -6.23
N TYR A 62 14.94 17.10 -7.16
CA TYR A 62 14.58 16.36 -8.36
C TYR A 62 15.47 16.81 -9.52
N PHE A 63 15.89 15.85 -10.34
CA PHE A 63 16.80 16.11 -11.46
C PHE A 63 16.09 16.55 -12.74
N ASP A 64 14.78 16.45 -12.78
CA ASP A 64 13.96 16.87 -13.91
C ASP A 64 13.47 18.30 -13.72
N ASP A 65 13.58 19.11 -14.78
CA ASP A 65 13.19 20.51 -14.87
C ASP A 65 11.77 20.71 -15.49
N GLU A 66 11.04 19.65 -15.81
CA GLU A 66 9.65 19.75 -16.32
C GLU A 66 8.67 20.28 -15.26
N TRP A 67 9.02 20.19 -13.98
CA TRP A 67 8.18 20.58 -12.85
C TRP A 67 8.62 21.95 -12.30
N ASP A 68 7.63 22.75 -11.84
CA ASP A 68 7.85 24.12 -11.35
C ASP A 68 8.74 24.22 -10.10
N SER A 69 9.01 23.11 -9.40
CA SER A 69 9.90 23.07 -8.25
C SER A 69 10.90 21.92 -8.33
N GLU A 70 12.17 22.26 -8.41
CA GLU A 70 13.30 21.33 -8.32
C GLU A 70 13.58 20.87 -6.89
N VAL A 71 13.16 21.63 -5.91
CA VAL A 71 13.39 21.38 -4.47
C VAL A 71 12.07 21.39 -3.74
N GLU A 72 11.79 20.31 -3.03
CA GLU A 72 10.70 20.23 -2.08
C GLU A 72 11.24 20.14 -0.64
N MET A 73 10.58 20.78 0.29
CA MET A 73 10.85 20.65 1.72
C MET A 73 9.60 20.08 2.39
N ARG A 74 9.75 18.96 3.07
CA ARG A 74 8.67 18.26 3.77
C ARG A 74 8.99 18.11 5.25
N PRO A 75 8.58 19.05 6.10
CA PRO A 75 8.58 18.83 7.54
C PRO A 75 7.40 17.93 7.93
N THR A 76 7.67 16.94 8.78
CA THR A 76 6.65 16.05 9.36
C THR A 76 6.78 15.96 10.86
N ALA A 77 5.69 15.62 11.52
CA ALA A 77 5.69 15.27 12.94
C ALA A 77 4.63 14.19 13.18
N ASP A 78 5.10 13.01 13.59
CA ASP A 78 4.29 11.89 13.99
C ASP A 78 4.29 11.80 15.51
N ILE A 79 3.12 11.83 16.14
CA ILE A 79 3.00 11.88 17.59
C ILE A 79 1.98 10.85 18.07
N ASP A 80 2.43 9.88 18.86
CA ASP A 80 1.59 8.89 19.49
C ASP A 80 1.36 9.20 20.96
N ILE A 81 0.10 9.21 21.34
CA ILE A 81 -0.34 9.37 22.73
C ILE A 81 -1.09 8.11 23.13
N VAL A 82 -0.47 7.31 24.00
CA VAL A 82 -1.05 6.08 24.54
C VAL A 82 -1.44 6.29 25.99
N ALA A 83 -2.73 6.19 26.28
CA ALA A 83 -3.23 6.18 27.64
C ALA A 83 -3.62 4.76 28.05
N SER A 84 -3.05 4.25 29.13
CA SER A 84 -3.25 2.89 29.62
C SER A 84 -3.89 2.85 31.00
N ALA A 85 -4.75 1.85 31.22
CA ALA A 85 -5.37 1.48 32.48
C ALA A 85 -5.30 -0.05 32.64
N ASP A 86 -5.69 -0.60 33.79
CA ASP A 86 -5.54 -2.05 34.11
C ASP A 86 -6.16 -3.00 33.06
N SER A 87 -7.22 -2.58 32.38
CA SER A 87 -7.96 -3.44 31.45
C SER A 87 -8.33 -2.73 30.14
N ALA A 88 -7.76 -1.56 29.88
CA ALA A 88 -8.02 -0.80 28.67
C ALA A 88 -6.84 0.08 28.29
N SER A 89 -6.69 0.35 26.99
CA SER A 89 -5.80 1.37 26.47
C SER A 89 -6.51 2.21 25.40
N ALA A 90 -6.04 3.43 25.22
CA ALA A 90 -6.48 4.30 24.12
C ALA A 90 -5.23 4.84 23.39
N LEU A 91 -5.28 4.83 22.07
CA LEU A 91 -4.26 5.39 21.20
C LEU A 91 -4.85 6.60 20.48
N LEU A 92 -4.10 7.69 20.45
CA LEU A 92 -4.26 8.79 19.51
C LEU A 92 -2.94 8.99 18.79
N SER A 93 -2.91 8.70 17.50
CA SER A 93 -1.79 8.97 16.62
C SER A 93 -2.12 10.19 15.75
N LEU A 94 -1.19 11.11 15.68
CA LEU A 94 -1.28 12.34 14.89
C LEU A 94 -0.18 12.34 13.85
N ASP A 95 -0.55 12.53 12.60
CA ASP A 95 0.36 12.78 11.49
C ASP A 95 0.20 14.22 11.02
N VAL A 96 1.26 15.02 11.16
CA VAL A 96 1.31 16.41 10.74
C VAL A 96 2.37 16.53 9.65
N ALA A 97 1.94 16.58 8.41
CA ALA A 97 2.81 16.79 7.26
C ALA A 97 2.47 18.13 6.59
N THR A 98 3.51 18.82 6.10
CA THR A 98 3.35 20.01 5.26
C THR A 98 4.28 19.89 4.06
N SER A 99 3.88 20.47 2.94
CA SER A 99 4.72 20.56 1.75
C SER A 99 4.87 22.03 1.36
N GLN A 100 6.04 22.41 0.89
CA GLN A 100 6.24 23.74 0.32
C GLN A 100 5.44 23.93 -0.98
N ALA A 101 5.22 22.85 -1.73
CA ALA A 101 4.37 22.86 -2.92
C ALA A 101 2.90 23.22 -2.60
N ASP A 102 2.45 22.98 -1.38
CA ASP A 102 1.09 23.28 -0.90
C ASP A 102 1.02 24.61 -0.13
N ASP A 103 1.92 25.56 -0.37
CA ASP A 103 2.00 26.85 0.36
C ASP A 103 2.10 26.69 1.90
N GLY A 104 2.63 25.58 2.37
CA GLY A 104 2.76 25.24 3.78
C GLY A 104 1.43 24.85 4.44
N ALA A 105 0.40 24.52 3.66
CA ALA A 105 -0.83 23.96 4.20
C ALA A 105 -0.56 22.57 4.81
N LEU A 106 -1.29 22.23 5.88
CA LEU A 106 -1.26 20.88 6.42
C LEU A 106 -1.87 19.93 5.41
N SER A 107 -1.12 18.89 5.02
CA SER A 107 -1.57 17.84 4.13
C SER A 107 -2.06 16.62 4.92
N GLY A 108 -2.99 15.89 4.35
CA GLY A 108 -3.48 14.64 4.92
C GLY A 108 -4.50 14.79 6.05
N ASN A 109 -4.75 13.68 6.74
CA ASN A 109 -5.60 13.62 7.91
C ASN A 109 -4.74 13.80 9.16
N LEU A 110 -4.98 14.87 9.91
CA LEU A 110 -4.25 15.14 11.16
C LEU A 110 -4.34 13.98 12.17
N ILE A 111 -5.46 13.25 12.20
CA ILE A 111 -5.62 12.05 13.01
C ILE A 111 -5.31 10.86 12.13
N ASP A 112 -4.21 10.21 12.44
CA ASP A 112 -3.78 9.00 11.77
C ASP A 112 -4.47 7.77 12.34
N GLU A 113 -4.34 7.51 13.66
CA GLU A 113 -5.12 6.49 14.36
C GLU A 113 -5.83 7.07 15.59
N LEU A 114 -7.00 6.50 15.90
CA LEU A 114 -7.75 6.81 17.10
C LEU A 114 -8.53 5.59 17.54
N SER A 115 -8.06 4.89 18.56
CA SER A 115 -8.67 3.64 18.99
C SER A 115 -8.74 3.48 20.49
N VAL A 116 -9.65 2.63 20.92
CA VAL A 116 -9.77 2.15 22.32
C VAL A 116 -9.74 0.64 22.29
N THR A 117 -8.85 0.05 23.08
CA THR A 117 -8.74 -1.39 23.27
C THR A 117 -9.15 -1.77 24.70
N SER A 118 -10.03 -2.72 24.82
CA SER A 118 -10.42 -3.34 26.10
C SER A 118 -9.91 -4.77 26.16
N PHE A 119 -9.23 -5.10 27.26
CA PHE A 119 -8.67 -6.43 27.51
C PHE A 119 -9.56 -7.23 28.45
N PHE A 120 -9.75 -8.50 28.15
CA PHE A 120 -10.48 -9.44 28.97
C PHE A 120 -9.80 -10.82 28.95
N GLY A 121 -10.09 -11.68 29.91
CA GLY A 121 -9.31 -12.91 30.13
C GLY A 121 -9.19 -13.88 28.94
N ALA A 122 -10.04 -13.77 27.91
CA ALA A 122 -10.00 -14.59 26.69
C ALA A 122 -9.57 -13.81 25.43
N GLY A 123 -9.25 -12.53 25.54
CA GLY A 123 -8.92 -11.75 24.35
C GLY A 123 -8.95 -10.24 24.55
N ARG A 124 -9.02 -9.51 23.44
CA ARG A 124 -9.16 -8.05 23.38
C ARG A 124 -10.21 -7.63 22.36
N LEU A 125 -10.80 -6.47 22.58
CA LEU A 125 -11.67 -5.80 21.62
C LEU A 125 -11.12 -4.40 21.39
N THR A 126 -10.78 -4.10 20.15
CA THR A 126 -10.36 -2.75 19.69
C THR A 126 -11.48 -2.12 18.85
N ALA A 127 -11.73 -0.85 19.08
CA ALA A 127 -12.72 -0.08 18.33
C ALA A 127 -12.17 1.31 18.00
N GLY A 128 -12.23 1.71 16.75
CA GLY A 128 -11.75 3.04 16.32
C GLY A 128 -11.25 3.06 14.89
N LEU A 129 -10.43 4.09 14.62
CA LEU A 129 -9.61 4.19 13.43
C LEU A 129 -8.30 3.45 13.71
N THR A 130 -8.04 2.36 13.01
CA THR A 130 -6.85 1.52 13.27
C THR A 130 -6.35 0.85 12.02
N ARG A 131 -5.09 0.44 12.04
CA ARG A 131 -4.47 -0.42 11.03
C ARG A 131 -4.36 -1.84 11.56
N ILE A 132 -4.59 -2.79 10.68
CA ILE A 132 -4.41 -4.22 10.95
C ILE A 132 -3.67 -4.81 9.76
N GLU A 133 -2.53 -5.39 10.00
CA GLU A 133 -1.73 -6.06 9.00
C GLU A 133 -1.96 -7.57 9.07
N TRP A 134 -2.30 -8.18 7.93
CA TRP A 134 -2.48 -9.61 7.79
C TRP A 134 -1.53 -10.18 6.74
N GLY A 135 -0.91 -11.26 7.11
CA GLY A 135 0.04 -11.96 6.28
C GLY A 135 1.37 -12.19 6.97
N SER A 136 2.30 -12.77 6.27
CA SER A 136 3.66 -13.03 6.73
C SER A 136 4.71 -12.37 5.86
N GLY A 137 4.29 -11.61 4.86
CA GLY A 137 5.17 -10.82 4.01
C GLY A 137 5.96 -9.79 4.82
N ASP A 138 6.88 -9.12 4.17
CA ASP A 138 7.73 -8.11 4.76
C ASP A 138 7.80 -6.93 3.78
N GLY A 139 6.99 -5.90 4.02
CA GLY A 139 6.80 -4.77 3.11
C GLY A 139 5.99 -5.06 1.83
N LEU A 140 5.68 -6.32 1.52
CA LEU A 140 4.74 -6.73 0.49
C LEU A 140 3.80 -7.79 1.06
N HIS A 141 2.52 -7.70 0.71
CA HIS A 141 1.51 -8.67 1.12
C HIS A 141 0.57 -9.02 -0.03
N ALA A 142 0.24 -10.29 -0.16
CA ALA A 142 -0.77 -10.75 -1.12
C ALA A 142 -2.18 -10.80 -0.51
N ILE A 143 -2.29 -10.90 0.81
CA ILE A 143 -3.56 -11.13 1.51
C ILE A 143 -3.92 -10.04 2.52
N ASP A 144 -3.12 -9.00 2.69
CA ASP A 144 -3.46 -7.85 3.52
C ASP A 144 -4.41 -6.90 2.79
N VAL A 145 -5.66 -6.84 3.24
CA VAL A 145 -6.76 -6.19 2.51
C VAL A 145 -7.64 -5.29 3.39
N LEU A 146 -7.33 -5.19 4.68
CA LEU A 146 -8.19 -4.48 5.61
C LEU A 146 -8.03 -2.96 5.52
N ASN A 147 -6.84 -2.50 5.26
CA ASN A 147 -6.52 -1.09 5.14
C ASN A 147 -6.20 -0.72 3.69
N PRO A 148 -6.83 0.34 3.14
CA PRO A 148 -6.55 0.79 1.79
C PRO A 148 -5.17 1.44 1.72
N ILE A 149 -4.58 1.41 0.52
CA ILE A 149 -3.28 2.01 0.25
C ILE A 149 -3.48 3.47 -0.21
N ASP A 150 -2.67 4.39 0.30
CA ASP A 150 -2.53 5.75 -0.19
C ASP A 150 -1.27 5.87 -1.04
N GLN A 151 -1.45 6.13 -2.33
CA GLN A 151 -0.37 6.28 -3.32
C GLN A 151 -0.31 7.70 -3.89
N THR A 152 -0.92 8.64 -3.22
CA THR A 152 -0.98 10.04 -3.70
C THR A 152 0.39 10.70 -3.74
N ASN A 153 1.34 10.22 -2.92
CA ASN A 153 2.72 10.69 -2.84
C ASN A 153 3.73 9.81 -3.60
N GLY A 154 3.22 8.93 -4.48
CA GLY A 154 4.05 8.00 -5.25
C GLY A 154 4.53 6.81 -4.42
N PRO A 155 5.59 6.13 -4.87
CA PRO A 155 6.14 5.00 -4.13
C PRO A 155 6.78 5.49 -2.84
N VAL A 156 6.19 5.11 -1.71
CA VAL A 156 6.70 5.39 -0.37
C VAL A 156 7.60 4.27 0.11
N ALA A 157 8.48 4.59 1.01
CA ALA A 157 9.47 3.66 1.51
C ALA A 157 8.88 2.71 2.57
N ASP A 158 7.94 3.18 3.37
CA ASP A 158 7.32 2.44 4.47
C ASP A 158 5.94 1.90 4.10
N TYR A 159 5.74 0.58 4.27
CA TYR A 159 4.48 -0.10 3.96
C TYR A 159 3.33 0.38 4.86
N LEU A 160 3.54 0.48 6.16
CA LEU A 160 2.49 0.87 7.10
C LEU A 160 2.09 2.33 6.92
N SER A 161 3.03 3.23 6.60
CA SER A 161 2.72 4.63 6.32
C SER A 161 1.92 4.80 5.03
N SER A 162 2.01 3.84 4.09
CA SER A 162 1.17 3.81 2.90
C SER A 162 -0.27 3.36 3.18
N ARG A 163 -0.54 2.75 4.34
CA ARG A 163 -1.85 2.23 4.73
C ARG A 163 -2.63 3.26 5.51
N ARG A 164 -3.87 3.49 5.13
CA ARG A 164 -4.78 4.37 5.87
C ARG A 164 -5.49 3.60 6.97
N ALA A 165 -5.54 4.19 8.15
CA ALA A 165 -6.36 3.66 9.22
C ALA A 165 -7.86 3.71 8.86
N GLU A 166 -8.57 2.65 9.23
CA GLU A 166 -9.98 2.45 8.94
C GLU A 166 -10.82 2.35 10.22
N ALA A 167 -12.07 2.78 10.13
CA ALA A 167 -13.01 2.55 11.22
C ALA A 167 -13.33 1.06 11.32
N MET A 168 -12.90 0.42 12.42
CA MET A 168 -13.05 -1.02 12.62
C MET A 168 -13.51 -1.36 14.03
N LEU A 169 -14.15 -2.54 14.15
CA LEU A 169 -14.24 -3.33 15.36
C LEU A 169 -13.40 -4.58 15.15
N ASP A 170 -12.38 -4.75 15.96
CA ASP A 170 -11.47 -5.90 15.94
C ASP A 170 -11.59 -6.68 17.25
N LEU A 171 -12.05 -7.91 17.17
CA LEU A 171 -12.15 -8.85 18.27
C LEU A 171 -11.11 -9.96 18.12
N ASN A 172 -10.12 -9.95 19.01
CA ASN A 172 -9.11 -11.00 19.12
C ASN A 172 -9.42 -11.95 20.27
N LEU A 173 -9.50 -13.26 19.97
CA LEU A 173 -9.74 -14.33 20.93
C LEU A 173 -8.53 -15.27 21.01
N TYR A 174 -7.92 -15.38 22.17
CA TYR A 174 -6.77 -16.24 22.38
C TYR A 174 -7.18 -17.71 22.52
N LEU A 175 -6.61 -18.56 21.69
CA LEU A 175 -6.87 -19.99 21.60
C LEU A 175 -5.71 -20.78 22.18
N GLY A 176 -5.71 -20.96 23.50
CA GLY A 176 -4.59 -21.58 24.20
C GLY A 176 -3.34 -20.68 24.23
N SER A 177 -2.16 -21.30 24.12
CA SER A 177 -0.88 -20.59 24.27
C SER A 177 -0.28 -20.09 22.93
N SER A 178 -0.82 -20.52 21.81
CA SER A 178 -0.18 -20.26 20.48
C SER A 178 -1.17 -20.05 19.36
N GLY A 179 -2.46 -19.97 19.65
CA GLY A 179 -3.50 -19.73 18.64
C GLY A 179 -4.25 -18.44 18.89
N ASN A 180 -4.71 -17.81 17.82
CA ASN A 180 -5.52 -16.60 17.85
C ASN A 180 -6.65 -16.69 16.82
N LEU A 181 -7.86 -16.28 17.18
CA LEU A 181 -8.96 -16.02 16.26
C LEU A 181 -9.28 -14.54 16.28
N GLU A 182 -9.11 -13.89 15.17
CA GLU A 182 -9.39 -12.49 14.96
C GLU A 182 -10.63 -12.32 14.07
N LEU A 183 -11.53 -11.45 14.49
CA LEU A 183 -12.78 -11.13 13.79
C LEU A 183 -12.86 -9.62 13.60
N VAL A 184 -12.91 -9.17 12.35
CA VAL A 184 -12.93 -7.75 12.01
C VAL A 184 -14.23 -7.38 11.32
N TYR A 185 -14.82 -6.27 11.74
CA TYR A 185 -15.95 -5.63 11.07
C TYR A 185 -15.62 -4.18 10.71
N LYS A 186 -15.78 -3.83 9.43
CA LYS A 186 -15.63 -2.48 8.90
C LYS A 186 -16.99 -1.96 8.46
N PRO A 187 -17.51 -0.87 9.05
CA PRO A 187 -18.81 -0.33 8.67
C PRO A 187 -18.82 0.39 7.32
N PHE A 188 -17.65 0.89 6.87
CA PHE A 188 -17.49 1.67 5.66
C PHE A 188 -16.37 1.10 4.80
N PHE A 189 -16.32 1.53 3.54
CA PHE A 189 -15.28 1.18 2.60
C PHE A 189 -14.55 2.45 2.15
N HIS A 190 -13.22 2.40 2.10
CA HIS A 190 -12.41 3.38 1.40
C HIS A 190 -11.58 2.63 0.34
N PRO A 191 -11.56 3.11 -0.90
CA PRO A 191 -10.73 2.53 -1.95
C PRO A 191 -9.28 2.94 -1.79
N THR A 192 -8.40 2.27 -2.54
CA THR A 192 -7.03 2.75 -2.77
C THR A 192 -7.05 4.15 -3.39
N GLU A 193 -6.25 5.07 -2.86
CA GLU A 193 -6.11 6.43 -3.37
C GLU A 193 -4.87 6.54 -4.25
N VAL A 194 -4.98 7.29 -5.35
CA VAL A 194 -3.89 7.55 -6.31
C VAL A 194 -3.78 9.04 -6.57
N ALA A 195 -2.59 9.50 -6.98
CA ALA A 195 -2.36 10.89 -7.31
C ALA A 195 -3.20 11.32 -8.52
N MET A 196 -4.06 12.32 -8.33
CA MET A 196 -4.87 12.93 -9.39
C MET A 196 -4.29 14.23 -9.92
N SER A 197 -3.15 14.67 -9.37
CA SER A 197 -2.39 15.86 -9.79
C SER A 197 -0.95 15.76 -9.31
N GLY A 198 -0.08 16.63 -9.82
CA GLY A 198 1.33 16.69 -9.43
C GLY A 198 2.18 15.60 -10.08
N ARG A 199 3.43 15.48 -9.61
CA ARG A 199 4.48 14.64 -10.22
C ARG A 199 4.22 13.13 -10.16
N TRP A 200 3.37 12.67 -9.25
CA TRP A 200 3.03 11.26 -9.07
C TRP A 200 1.78 10.83 -9.83
N MET A 201 1.13 11.77 -10.53
CA MET A 201 0.01 11.47 -11.40
C MET A 201 0.47 10.60 -12.58
N VAL A 202 -0.24 9.49 -12.81
CA VAL A 202 0.09 8.57 -13.91
C VAL A 202 -0.53 9.06 -15.22
N VAL A 203 -1.74 9.61 -15.15
CA VAL A 203 -2.48 10.12 -16.31
C VAL A 203 -3.22 11.38 -15.94
N ASP A 204 -3.02 12.44 -16.75
CA ASP A 204 -3.81 13.65 -16.65
C ASP A 204 -5.18 13.47 -17.34
N PRO A 205 -6.29 13.41 -16.59
CA PRO A 205 -7.62 13.28 -17.18
C PRO A 205 -7.98 14.41 -18.17
N ALA A 206 -7.38 15.60 -18.01
CA ALA A 206 -7.62 16.74 -18.89
C ALA A 206 -7.05 16.52 -20.30
N THR A 207 -6.11 15.61 -20.48
CA THR A 207 -5.54 15.25 -21.79
C THR A 207 -6.43 14.33 -22.61
N ILE A 208 -7.53 13.82 -22.03
CA ILE A 208 -8.43 12.87 -22.66
C ILE A 208 -9.50 13.59 -23.46
N PRO A 209 -9.50 13.55 -24.82
CA PRO A 209 -10.48 14.24 -25.61
C PRO A 209 -11.91 13.75 -25.35
N GLY A 210 -12.83 14.69 -25.04
CA GLY A 210 -14.23 14.39 -24.79
C GLY A 210 -14.54 13.82 -23.41
N PHE A 211 -13.51 13.62 -22.56
CA PHE A 211 -13.72 13.27 -21.17
C PHE A 211 -14.21 14.51 -20.38
N SER A 212 -15.19 14.32 -19.52
CA SER A 212 -15.86 15.42 -18.82
C SER A 212 -15.68 15.32 -17.30
N SER A 213 -15.94 14.16 -16.72
CA SER A 213 -15.92 14.00 -15.26
C SER A 213 -15.90 12.54 -14.83
N ILE A 214 -15.36 12.32 -13.63
CA ILE A 214 -15.55 11.10 -12.85
C ILE A 214 -16.57 11.39 -11.76
N THR A 215 -17.61 10.58 -11.66
CA THR A 215 -18.61 10.66 -10.60
C THR A 215 -18.24 9.68 -9.49
N PRO A 216 -17.93 10.17 -8.28
CA PRO A 216 -17.65 9.29 -7.16
C PRO A 216 -18.93 8.62 -6.65
N VAL A 217 -18.80 7.43 -6.10
CA VAL A 217 -19.87 6.70 -5.40
C VAL A 217 -19.76 6.98 -3.89
N ASP A 218 -20.89 7.16 -3.21
CA ASP A 218 -20.90 7.26 -1.75
C ASP A 218 -20.69 5.87 -1.11
N VAL A 219 -19.45 5.59 -0.76
CA VAL A 219 -19.01 4.34 -0.13
C VAL A 219 -19.12 4.36 1.40
N ARG A 220 -19.51 5.51 1.99
CA ARG A 220 -19.67 5.69 3.46
C ARG A 220 -21.06 5.29 3.93
N THR A 221 -21.59 4.21 3.38
CA THR A 221 -22.89 3.64 3.74
C THR A 221 -22.72 2.20 4.21
N LEU A 222 -23.65 1.71 5.04
CA LEU A 222 -23.62 0.32 5.53
C LEU A 222 -23.77 -0.72 4.41
N MET A 223 -24.16 -0.32 3.20
CA MET A 223 -24.14 -1.21 2.02
C MET A 223 -22.72 -1.63 1.64
N TYR A 224 -21.74 -0.81 1.99
CA TYR A 224 -20.32 -1.06 1.79
C TYR A 224 -19.62 -1.66 3.02
N SER A 225 -20.39 -2.16 3.98
CA SER A 225 -19.79 -2.84 5.15
C SER A 225 -19.08 -4.13 4.74
N GLN A 226 -18.05 -4.47 5.49
CA GLN A 226 -17.13 -5.55 5.23
C GLN A 226 -16.91 -6.35 6.51
N GLY A 227 -16.54 -7.61 6.36
CA GLY A 227 -16.23 -8.46 7.49
C GLY A 227 -15.10 -9.43 7.17
N ALA A 228 -14.28 -9.74 8.15
CA ALA A 228 -13.16 -10.63 7.98
C ALA A 228 -12.92 -11.50 9.22
N ALA A 229 -12.28 -12.64 9.01
CA ALA A 229 -11.88 -13.55 10.07
C ALA A 229 -10.51 -14.16 9.75
N ARG A 230 -9.62 -14.24 10.74
CA ARG A 230 -8.31 -14.90 10.63
C ARG A 230 -8.09 -15.83 11.80
N LEU A 231 -7.67 -17.04 11.50
CA LEU A 231 -7.17 -18.00 12.48
C LEU A 231 -5.68 -18.15 12.27
N SER A 232 -4.89 -17.85 13.28
CA SER A 232 -3.44 -17.94 13.24
C SER A 232 -2.87 -18.71 14.43
N GLY A 233 -1.63 -19.19 14.28
CA GLY A 233 -0.95 -19.88 15.35
C GLY A 233 0.39 -20.45 14.94
N SER A 234 1.21 -20.83 15.94
CA SER A 234 2.55 -21.38 15.73
C SER A 234 2.55 -22.90 15.80
N LEU A 235 3.25 -23.53 14.84
CA LEU A 235 3.47 -24.97 14.78
C LEU A 235 4.97 -25.28 14.62
N GLY A 236 5.64 -25.53 15.72
CA GLY A 236 7.10 -25.72 15.73
C GLY A 236 7.83 -24.44 15.34
N PRO A 237 8.67 -24.44 14.28
CA PRO A 237 9.39 -23.25 13.83
C PRO A 237 8.58 -22.40 12.84
N ALA A 238 7.33 -22.75 12.57
CA ALA A 238 6.48 -22.09 11.59
C ALA A 238 5.29 -21.40 12.26
N ASP A 239 5.02 -20.18 11.84
CA ASP A 239 3.78 -19.45 12.06
C ASP A 239 2.88 -19.61 10.85
N LEU A 240 1.59 -19.83 11.09
CA LEU A 240 0.61 -20.14 10.06
C LEU A 240 -0.63 -19.29 10.27
N GLY A 241 -1.21 -18.81 9.18
CA GLY A 241 -2.48 -18.11 9.17
C GLY A 241 -3.41 -18.62 8.07
N VAL A 242 -4.71 -18.62 8.35
CA VAL A 242 -5.75 -18.77 7.33
C VAL A 242 -6.80 -17.69 7.55
N MET A 243 -7.29 -17.10 6.47
CA MET A 243 -8.18 -15.96 6.54
C MET A 243 -9.32 -16.05 5.54
N TYR A 244 -10.40 -15.36 5.87
CA TYR A 244 -11.52 -15.10 5.02
C TYR A 244 -11.91 -13.62 5.14
N TYR A 245 -12.16 -12.98 4.00
CA TYR A 245 -12.66 -11.62 3.92
C TYR A 245 -13.87 -11.57 2.98
N TYR A 246 -14.87 -10.81 3.35
CA TYR A 246 -16.01 -10.46 2.53
C TYR A 246 -16.17 -8.94 2.47
N GLY A 247 -16.01 -8.37 1.29
CA GLY A 247 -16.04 -6.92 1.12
C GLY A 247 -15.96 -6.51 -0.34
N PHE A 248 -15.05 -5.63 -0.67
CA PHE A 248 -14.83 -5.09 -2.00
C PHE A 248 -13.37 -5.18 -2.38
N MET A 249 -13.09 -5.32 -3.67
CA MET A 249 -11.75 -5.09 -4.18
C MET A 249 -11.41 -3.61 -4.02
N PRO A 250 -10.19 -3.28 -3.58
CA PRO A 250 -9.83 -1.88 -3.24
C PRO A 250 -9.68 -0.98 -4.46
N GLU A 251 -9.45 -1.56 -5.64
CA GLU A 251 -9.30 -0.82 -6.88
C GLU A 251 -10.68 -0.48 -7.48
N PRO A 252 -10.90 0.75 -7.99
CA PRO A 252 -12.14 1.12 -8.63
C PRO A 252 -12.28 0.51 -10.03
N GLY A 253 -13.48 0.08 -10.37
CA GLY A 253 -13.92 -0.09 -11.73
C GLY A 253 -14.58 1.18 -12.27
N TYR A 254 -14.81 1.24 -13.59
CA TYR A 254 -15.39 2.41 -14.24
C TYR A 254 -16.51 2.02 -15.19
N GLU A 255 -17.70 2.55 -14.94
CA GLU A 255 -18.82 2.45 -15.87
C GLU A 255 -18.85 3.71 -16.75
N PHE A 256 -18.59 3.52 -18.05
CA PHE A 256 -18.51 4.63 -19.00
C PHE A 256 -19.84 4.88 -19.70
N THR A 257 -20.28 6.15 -19.71
CA THR A 257 -21.39 6.63 -20.50
C THR A 257 -20.91 7.63 -21.52
N THR A 258 -21.11 7.32 -22.82
CA THR A 258 -20.75 8.23 -23.93
C THR A 258 -22.00 8.76 -24.61
N THR A 259 -22.17 10.08 -24.62
CA THR A 259 -23.28 10.77 -25.22
C THR A 259 -22.84 11.51 -26.49
N PHE A 260 -23.52 11.28 -27.61
CA PHE A 260 -23.26 12.03 -28.85
C PHE A 260 -23.95 13.41 -28.79
N LEU A 261 -23.16 14.46 -28.93
CA LEU A 261 -23.63 15.86 -28.82
C LEU A 261 -24.16 16.42 -30.15
N GLY A 262 -24.05 15.68 -31.26
CA GLY A 262 -24.37 16.13 -32.61
C GLY A 262 -23.15 16.59 -33.39
N GLY A 263 -23.28 16.74 -34.70
CA GLY A 263 -22.17 17.10 -35.59
C GLY A 263 -21.66 15.92 -36.41
N ASP A 264 -20.35 15.91 -36.77
CA ASP A 264 -19.73 14.80 -37.47
C ASP A 264 -19.52 13.60 -36.53
N PRO A 265 -20.15 12.43 -36.78
CA PRO A 265 -19.95 11.24 -35.93
C PRO A 265 -18.50 10.71 -35.93
N MET A 266 -17.66 11.15 -36.84
CA MET A 266 -16.25 10.77 -36.90
C MET A 266 -15.33 11.69 -36.08
N ASP A 267 -15.86 12.83 -35.60
CA ASP A 267 -15.11 13.76 -34.75
C ASP A 267 -15.31 13.43 -33.26
N PRO A 268 -14.25 13.02 -32.53
CA PRO A 268 -14.33 12.72 -31.10
C PRO A 268 -14.82 13.89 -30.23
N ALA A 269 -14.62 15.15 -30.67
CA ALA A 269 -15.08 16.33 -29.96
C ALA A 269 -16.63 16.43 -29.89
N ASN A 270 -17.32 15.66 -30.70
CA ASN A 270 -18.80 15.58 -30.70
C ASN A 270 -19.35 14.52 -29.73
N TYR A 271 -18.52 13.97 -28.88
CA TYR A 271 -18.92 13.02 -27.85
C TYR A 271 -18.54 13.53 -26.47
N LEU A 272 -19.43 13.35 -25.50
CA LEU A 272 -19.18 13.58 -24.10
C LEU A 272 -19.10 12.22 -23.40
N THR A 273 -17.98 11.92 -22.76
CA THR A 273 -17.79 10.70 -21.99
C THR A 273 -17.69 11.05 -20.51
N THR A 274 -18.51 10.40 -19.70
CA THR A 274 -18.47 10.44 -18.23
C THR A 274 -18.15 9.05 -17.71
N ALA A 275 -17.49 8.96 -16.58
CA ALA A 275 -17.24 7.73 -15.86
C ALA A 275 -17.91 7.79 -14.50
N GLU A 276 -18.55 6.69 -14.08
CA GLU A 276 -18.99 6.48 -12.71
C GLU A 276 -18.11 5.42 -12.06
N LEU A 277 -17.64 5.68 -10.83
CA LEU A 277 -16.86 4.70 -10.09
C LEU A 277 -17.76 3.57 -9.61
N VAL A 278 -17.29 2.35 -9.76
CA VAL A 278 -17.96 1.15 -9.23
C VAL A 278 -16.93 0.29 -8.51
N TYR A 279 -17.37 -0.43 -7.47
CA TYR A 279 -16.49 -1.29 -6.71
C TYR A 279 -16.98 -2.72 -6.74
N THR A 280 -16.09 -3.63 -7.15
CA THR A 280 -16.39 -5.05 -7.29
C THR A 280 -16.51 -5.69 -5.91
N ARG A 281 -17.70 -6.22 -5.59
CA ARG A 281 -17.86 -7.01 -4.38
C ARG A 281 -17.19 -8.37 -4.54
N ALA A 282 -16.42 -8.78 -3.53
CA ALA A 282 -15.62 -9.98 -3.62
C ALA A 282 -15.42 -10.66 -2.27
N GLN A 283 -14.97 -11.90 -2.35
CA GLN A 283 -14.52 -12.70 -1.22
C GLN A 283 -13.04 -13.04 -1.41
N LEU A 284 -12.25 -12.97 -0.34
CA LEU A 284 -10.88 -13.47 -0.36
C LEU A 284 -10.75 -14.63 0.61
N PHE A 285 -10.25 -15.75 0.10
CA PHE A 285 -9.80 -16.90 0.89
C PHE A 285 -8.28 -16.92 0.83
N GLY A 286 -7.62 -16.82 1.97
CA GLY A 286 -6.18 -16.70 2.00
C GLY A 286 -5.52 -17.48 3.11
N GLY A 287 -4.21 -17.60 3.02
CA GLY A 287 -3.38 -18.19 4.06
C GLY A 287 -1.92 -17.78 3.88
N ASP A 288 -1.21 -17.83 4.98
CA ASP A 288 0.19 -17.43 5.07
C ASP A 288 1.01 -18.39 5.92
N VAL A 289 2.31 -18.38 5.71
CA VAL A 289 3.30 -19.10 6.48
C VAL A 289 4.61 -18.33 6.56
N ALA A 290 5.16 -18.22 7.76
CA ALA A 290 6.55 -17.84 8.00
C ALA A 290 7.28 -18.94 8.74
N ALA A 291 8.53 -19.23 8.39
CA ALA A 291 9.32 -20.28 9.05
C ALA A 291 10.81 -19.93 9.10
N ALA A 292 11.41 -20.13 10.28
CA ALA A 292 12.85 -20.03 10.47
C ALA A 292 13.54 -21.34 10.04
N LEU A 293 14.36 -21.28 9.00
CA LEU A 293 15.10 -22.41 8.43
C LEU A 293 16.62 -22.16 8.46
N GLY A 294 17.23 -22.38 9.62
CA GLY A 294 18.64 -22.07 9.86
C GLY A 294 18.91 -20.55 9.79
N PRO A 295 19.75 -20.06 8.87
CA PRO A 295 19.99 -18.62 8.72
C PRO A 295 18.92 -17.89 7.92
N PHE A 296 17.95 -18.62 7.35
CA PHE A 296 16.89 -18.05 6.52
C PHE A 296 15.59 -17.95 7.31
N THR A 297 14.87 -16.85 7.13
CA THR A 297 13.42 -16.79 7.36
C THR A 297 12.75 -16.87 6.00
N VAL A 298 11.87 -17.84 5.81
CA VAL A 298 11.09 -17.98 4.56
C VAL A 298 9.64 -17.60 4.83
N ARG A 299 9.02 -16.90 3.86
CA ARG A 299 7.65 -16.44 3.95
C ARG A 299 6.89 -16.80 2.67
N ALA A 300 5.63 -17.14 2.82
CA ALA A 300 4.75 -17.32 1.67
C ALA A 300 3.31 -16.95 2.04
N GLU A 301 2.63 -16.37 1.08
CA GLU A 301 1.20 -16.06 1.14
C GLU A 301 0.51 -16.53 -0.13
N ALA A 302 -0.73 -16.93 -0.02
CA ALA A 302 -1.58 -17.19 -1.18
C ALA A 302 -3.03 -16.85 -0.85
N GLY A 303 -3.74 -16.29 -1.83
CA GLY A 303 -5.14 -15.96 -1.70
C GLY A 303 -5.89 -16.07 -3.02
N TYR A 304 -7.17 -16.37 -2.94
CA TYR A 304 -8.06 -16.41 -4.09
C TYR A 304 -9.21 -15.42 -3.89
N TRP A 305 -9.21 -14.38 -4.73
CA TRP A 305 -10.32 -13.46 -4.87
C TRP A 305 -11.41 -14.06 -5.73
N LEU A 306 -12.57 -14.31 -5.12
CA LEU A 306 -13.78 -14.68 -5.82
C LEU A 306 -14.62 -13.41 -6.03
N SER A 307 -14.66 -12.95 -7.27
CA SER A 307 -15.44 -11.79 -7.71
C SER A 307 -16.95 -12.10 -7.71
N GLU A 308 -17.78 -11.07 -7.57
CA GLU A 308 -19.22 -11.16 -7.86
C GLU A 308 -19.49 -11.46 -9.34
N ASP A 309 -18.63 -11.01 -10.25
CA ASP A 309 -18.62 -11.39 -11.66
C ASP A 309 -17.84 -12.71 -11.84
N THR A 310 -18.52 -13.81 -11.56
CA THR A 310 -17.91 -15.15 -11.61
C THR A 310 -17.57 -15.61 -13.02
N ASP A 311 -18.24 -15.09 -14.03
CA ASP A 311 -18.09 -15.47 -15.42
C ASP A 311 -17.06 -14.58 -16.13
N GLY A 312 -16.69 -13.43 -15.54
CA GLY A 312 -15.72 -12.48 -16.08
C GLY A 312 -16.22 -11.79 -17.35
N THR A 313 -17.49 -11.39 -17.36
CA THR A 313 -18.12 -10.80 -18.56
C THR A 313 -18.54 -9.35 -18.39
N ALA A 314 -18.49 -8.81 -17.17
CA ALA A 314 -18.84 -7.43 -16.87
C ALA A 314 -17.58 -6.54 -16.94
N PRO A 315 -17.42 -5.70 -17.97
CA PRO A 315 -16.18 -4.98 -18.21
C PRO A 315 -15.84 -3.94 -17.12
N GLU A 316 -16.83 -3.51 -16.33
CA GLU A 316 -16.66 -2.59 -15.19
C GLU A 316 -16.33 -3.31 -13.88
N ARG A 317 -16.26 -4.66 -13.86
CA ARG A 317 -15.99 -5.47 -12.68
C ARG A 317 -14.69 -6.25 -12.85
N TYR A 318 -13.89 -6.28 -11.79
CA TYR A 318 -12.68 -7.11 -11.78
C TYR A 318 -13.01 -8.59 -11.75
N ASN A 319 -12.28 -9.38 -12.52
CA ASN A 319 -12.38 -10.82 -12.54
C ASN A 319 -11.83 -11.46 -11.26
N SER A 320 -12.22 -12.71 -11.03
CA SER A 320 -11.60 -13.53 -9.99
C SER A 320 -10.10 -13.70 -10.26
N ARG A 321 -9.27 -13.73 -9.18
CA ARG A 321 -7.82 -13.81 -9.32
C ARG A 321 -7.16 -14.59 -8.19
N LEU A 322 -6.10 -15.28 -8.52
CA LEU A 322 -5.15 -15.82 -7.55
C LEU A 322 -4.10 -14.75 -7.26
N VAL A 323 -3.81 -14.51 -5.98
CA VAL A 323 -2.71 -13.66 -5.51
C VAL A 323 -1.74 -14.48 -4.69
N TYR A 324 -0.46 -14.19 -4.76
CA TYR A 324 0.55 -14.94 -4.04
C TYR A 324 1.79 -14.10 -3.77
N LEU A 325 2.52 -14.50 -2.73
CA LEU A 325 3.81 -13.94 -2.35
C LEU A 325 4.71 -15.09 -1.91
N GLY A 326 5.99 -14.97 -2.23
CA GLY A 326 7.04 -15.82 -1.71
C GLY A 326 8.32 -15.03 -1.50
N GLY A 327 8.97 -15.23 -0.35
CA GLY A 327 10.16 -14.49 -0.03
C GLY A 327 11.04 -15.15 1.01
N PHE A 328 12.19 -14.55 1.21
CA PHE A 328 13.14 -14.98 2.23
C PHE A 328 13.99 -13.81 2.71
N ASP A 329 14.44 -13.94 3.95
CA ASP A 329 15.44 -13.06 4.57
C ASP A 329 16.61 -13.90 5.03
N VAL A 330 17.80 -13.31 5.00
CA VAL A 330 19.01 -13.96 5.47
C VAL A 330 20.02 -12.96 6.05
N SER A 331 20.46 -13.22 7.28
CA SER A 331 21.64 -12.56 7.84
C SER A 331 22.89 -13.22 7.29
N ILE A 332 23.81 -12.46 6.69
CA ILE A 332 25.05 -12.99 6.11
C ILE A 332 26.03 -13.36 7.23
N PRO A 333 26.39 -14.65 7.41
CA PRO A 333 27.23 -15.08 8.50
C PRO A 333 28.58 -14.37 8.54
N GLY A 334 28.97 -13.87 9.72
CA GLY A 334 30.25 -13.17 9.93
C GLY A 334 30.26 -11.70 9.48
N THR A 335 29.13 -11.17 9.10
CA THR A 335 28.90 -9.76 8.77
C THR A 335 27.71 -9.23 9.56
N THR A 336 27.47 -7.93 9.48
CA THR A 336 26.23 -7.28 9.95
C THR A 336 25.20 -7.17 8.82
N ALA A 337 25.52 -7.63 7.62
CA ALA A 337 24.66 -7.47 6.46
C ALA A 337 23.47 -8.42 6.49
N PHE A 338 22.34 -7.89 6.05
CA PHE A 338 21.08 -8.57 5.92
C PHE A 338 20.58 -8.44 4.47
N VAL A 339 19.96 -9.48 3.95
CA VAL A 339 19.39 -9.50 2.59
C VAL A 339 17.97 -10.02 2.68
N SER A 340 17.05 -9.30 2.06
CA SER A 340 15.67 -9.76 1.81
C SER A 340 15.36 -9.78 0.32
N ALA A 341 14.52 -10.71 -0.08
CA ALA A 341 13.98 -10.75 -1.45
C ALA A 341 12.59 -11.38 -1.44
N GLN A 342 11.67 -10.76 -2.15
CA GLN A 342 10.29 -11.21 -2.26
C GLN A 342 9.78 -11.07 -3.70
N VAL A 343 8.87 -11.95 -4.07
CA VAL A 343 8.10 -11.90 -5.31
C VAL A 343 6.63 -11.95 -4.95
N GLN A 344 5.91 -10.89 -5.28
CA GLN A 344 4.45 -10.87 -5.24
C GLN A 344 3.92 -11.05 -6.67
N GLY A 345 2.82 -11.77 -6.82
CA GLY A 345 2.19 -11.95 -8.11
C GLY A 345 0.69 -12.10 -8.03
N SER A 346 0.05 -11.87 -9.17
CA SER A 346 -1.37 -12.18 -9.37
C SER A 346 -1.57 -12.86 -10.71
N TRP A 347 -2.58 -13.73 -10.78
CA TRP A 347 -3.06 -14.35 -12.00
C TRP A 347 -4.57 -14.14 -12.10
N THR A 348 -5.02 -13.44 -13.16
CA THR A 348 -6.43 -13.13 -13.41
C THR A 348 -7.08 -14.28 -14.17
N VAL A 349 -8.21 -14.75 -13.65
CA VAL A 349 -9.00 -15.81 -14.27
C VAL A 349 -9.86 -15.22 -15.39
N ASN A 350 -10.04 -15.97 -16.48
CA ASN A 350 -10.79 -15.53 -17.68
C ASN A 350 -10.20 -14.30 -18.39
N ALA A 351 -8.89 -14.07 -18.29
CA ALA A 351 -8.22 -12.94 -18.91
C ALA A 351 -8.12 -13.02 -20.45
N THR A 352 -8.43 -14.16 -21.08
CA THR A 352 -8.29 -14.36 -22.53
C THR A 352 -9.35 -13.65 -23.37
N ASP A 353 -10.50 -13.36 -22.78
CA ASP A 353 -11.66 -12.77 -23.47
C ASP A 353 -11.91 -11.30 -23.07
N LEU A 354 -10.92 -10.64 -22.42
CA LEU A 354 -11.04 -9.25 -22.00
C LEU A 354 -11.12 -8.30 -23.18
N ASP A 355 -12.18 -7.51 -23.23
CA ASP A 355 -12.31 -6.39 -24.17
C ASP A 355 -11.35 -5.25 -23.80
N ALA A 356 -11.10 -4.34 -24.75
CA ALA A 356 -10.30 -3.14 -24.48
C ALA A 356 -10.91 -2.19 -23.43
N THR A 357 -12.18 -2.40 -23.08
CA THR A 357 -12.93 -1.62 -22.10
C THR A 357 -12.94 -2.26 -20.73
N ASP A 358 -12.39 -3.46 -20.61
CA ASP A 358 -12.41 -4.23 -19.39
C ASP A 358 -11.46 -3.63 -18.34
N VAL A 359 -11.94 -3.54 -17.12
CA VAL A 359 -11.21 -2.95 -15.99
C VAL A 359 -9.96 -3.76 -15.63
N ASP A 360 -9.93 -5.07 -15.88
CA ASP A 360 -8.72 -5.88 -15.64
C ASP A 360 -7.54 -5.48 -16.53
N ARG A 361 -7.78 -4.78 -17.65
CA ARG A 361 -6.72 -4.19 -18.48
C ARG A 361 -5.90 -3.13 -17.76
N PHE A 362 -6.40 -2.58 -16.64
CA PHE A 362 -5.64 -1.68 -15.78
C PHE A 362 -4.49 -2.36 -15.03
N ARG A 363 -4.61 -3.66 -14.83
CA ARG A 363 -3.67 -4.47 -14.06
C ARG A 363 -2.82 -5.36 -14.95
N LEU A 364 -3.30 -5.66 -16.15
CA LEU A 364 -2.67 -6.56 -17.10
C LEU A 364 -2.06 -5.77 -18.25
N TYR A 365 -0.79 -5.98 -18.49
CA TYR A 365 -0.05 -5.34 -19.55
C TYR A 365 0.01 -6.23 -20.77
N GLU A 366 -0.25 -5.66 -21.96
CA GLU A 366 -0.24 -6.38 -23.25
C GLU A 366 -1.14 -7.64 -23.23
N ASP A 367 -0.55 -8.80 -23.51
CA ASP A 367 -1.25 -10.10 -23.59
C ASP A 367 -1.03 -10.94 -22.33
N PHE A 368 -0.55 -10.36 -21.23
CA PHE A 368 -0.35 -11.09 -19.98
C PHE A 368 -1.68 -11.26 -19.21
N ASP A 369 -1.85 -12.41 -18.59
CA ASP A 369 -2.87 -12.71 -17.58
C ASP A 369 -2.33 -12.64 -16.14
N THR A 370 -1.04 -12.33 -16.02
CA THR A 370 -0.29 -12.21 -14.77
C THR A 370 0.31 -10.83 -14.59
N SER A 371 0.55 -10.48 -13.34
CA SER A 371 1.30 -9.29 -12.93
C SER A 371 2.22 -9.65 -11.78
N HIS A 372 3.50 -9.29 -11.86
CA HIS A 372 4.49 -9.58 -10.83
C HIS A 372 5.21 -8.32 -10.37
N LEU A 373 5.59 -8.33 -9.10
CA LEU A 373 6.49 -7.37 -8.49
C LEU A 373 7.59 -8.13 -7.75
N ILE A 374 8.84 -7.88 -8.12
CA ILE A 374 10.02 -8.44 -7.47
C ILE A 374 10.65 -7.32 -6.66
N VAL A 375 10.87 -7.56 -5.37
CA VAL A 375 11.51 -6.63 -4.46
C VAL A 375 12.70 -7.29 -3.83
N ALA A 376 13.80 -6.58 -3.72
CA ALA A 376 14.97 -7.04 -3.01
C ALA A 376 15.70 -5.86 -2.35
N ALA A 377 16.29 -6.13 -1.20
CA ALA A 377 17.09 -5.14 -0.54
C ALA A 377 18.28 -5.76 0.20
N VAL A 378 19.31 -4.96 0.40
CA VAL A 378 20.49 -5.28 1.18
C VAL A 378 20.70 -4.15 2.16
N GLU A 379 20.87 -4.52 3.42
CA GLU A 379 21.18 -3.60 4.49
C GLU A 379 22.45 -4.01 5.20
N ALA A 380 23.27 -3.04 5.59
CA ALA A 380 24.54 -3.27 6.26
C ALA A 380 24.83 -2.19 7.31
N PRO A 381 24.40 -2.37 8.56
CA PRO A 381 24.79 -1.51 9.66
C PRO A 381 26.29 -1.68 9.97
N PHE A 382 26.96 -0.57 10.32
CA PHE A 382 28.37 -0.52 10.64
C PHE A 382 28.68 0.57 11.68
N ALA A 383 29.95 0.73 12.05
CA ALA A 383 30.39 1.69 13.08
C ALA A 383 29.63 1.53 14.42
N ARG A 384 29.39 0.29 14.87
CA ARG A 384 28.60 -0.08 16.05
C ARG A 384 27.13 0.35 15.90
N ASP A 385 26.59 0.10 14.75
CA ASP A 385 25.18 0.36 14.39
C ASP A 385 24.78 1.84 14.41
N THR A 386 25.77 2.76 14.45
CA THR A 386 25.50 4.20 14.32
C THR A 386 25.41 4.67 12.87
N MET A 387 25.78 3.83 11.92
CA MET A 387 25.70 4.11 10.49
C MET A 387 25.11 2.90 9.78
N ASN A 388 24.29 3.15 8.76
CA ASN A 388 23.71 2.11 7.95
C ASN A 388 23.76 2.46 6.46
N ILE A 389 24.00 1.46 5.63
CA ILE A 389 23.82 1.55 4.18
C ILE A 389 22.75 0.56 3.80
N ARG A 390 21.76 1.04 3.07
CA ARG A 390 20.65 0.26 2.53
C ARG A 390 20.54 0.50 1.03
N ILE A 391 20.28 -0.55 0.26
CA ILE A 391 19.94 -0.45 -1.15
C ILE A 391 18.73 -1.32 -1.36
N ALA A 392 17.60 -0.70 -1.64
CA ALA A 392 16.36 -1.39 -1.98
C ALA A 392 16.04 -1.20 -3.47
N GLY A 393 15.41 -2.19 -4.07
CA GLY A 393 14.98 -2.11 -5.46
C GLY A 393 13.73 -2.93 -5.72
N MET A 394 12.91 -2.44 -6.67
CA MET A 394 11.77 -3.18 -7.21
C MET A 394 11.86 -3.30 -8.71
N TYR A 395 11.30 -4.37 -9.24
CA TYR A 395 11.17 -4.61 -10.66
C TYR A 395 9.81 -5.25 -10.97
N ALA A 396 9.07 -4.66 -11.89
CA ALA A 396 7.79 -5.15 -12.39
C ALA A 396 7.97 -5.63 -13.84
N PRO A 397 8.11 -6.95 -14.08
CA PRO A 397 8.47 -7.48 -15.40
C PRO A 397 7.48 -7.13 -16.51
N GLU A 398 6.19 -7.32 -16.25
CA GLU A 398 5.11 -7.07 -17.23
C GLU A 398 4.94 -5.58 -17.50
N ALA A 399 5.05 -4.75 -16.46
CA ALA A 399 5.03 -3.30 -16.58
C ALA A 399 6.31 -2.74 -17.19
N GLY A 400 7.38 -3.53 -17.25
CA GLY A 400 8.67 -3.12 -17.80
C GLY A 400 9.34 -1.99 -17.04
N GLY A 401 9.12 -1.90 -15.70
CA GLY A 401 9.58 -0.81 -14.87
C GLY A 401 10.36 -1.24 -13.64
N PHE A 402 11.14 -0.30 -13.11
CA PHE A 402 11.91 -0.51 -11.88
C PHE A 402 12.06 0.78 -11.07
N ILE A 403 12.32 0.62 -9.77
CA ILE A 403 12.76 1.70 -8.88
C ILE A 403 13.95 1.16 -8.09
N VAL A 404 14.97 2.01 -7.87
CA VAL A 404 16.12 1.72 -7.00
C VAL A 404 16.30 2.86 -6.02
N MET A 405 16.40 2.54 -4.74
CA MET A 405 16.51 3.49 -3.63
C MET A 405 17.72 3.15 -2.76
N PRO A 406 18.90 3.76 -3.02
CA PRO A 406 20.02 3.73 -2.10
C PRO A 406 19.78 4.71 -0.95
N GLU A 407 20.21 4.34 0.25
CA GLU A 407 20.14 5.15 1.45
C GLU A 407 21.41 4.96 2.31
N TYR A 408 21.83 6.05 2.93
CA TYR A 408 22.82 6.08 3.98
C TYR A 408 22.25 6.83 5.16
N SER A 409 22.21 6.21 6.34
CA SER A 409 21.80 6.86 7.57
C SER A 409 22.91 6.90 8.62
N TRP A 410 22.85 7.91 9.47
CA TRP A 410 23.82 8.17 10.54
C TRP A 410 23.13 8.73 11.78
N THR A 411 23.14 7.96 12.86
CA THR A 411 22.72 8.42 14.20
C THR A 411 23.81 9.33 14.76
N ILE A 412 23.60 10.64 14.68
CA ILE A 412 24.57 11.67 15.08
C ILE A 412 24.51 11.99 16.57
N ALA A 413 23.38 11.77 17.21
CA ALA A 413 23.16 11.92 18.64
C ALA A 413 22.01 11.00 19.08
N ASP A 414 21.77 10.88 20.38
CA ASP A 414 20.66 10.12 20.91
C ASP A 414 19.32 10.64 20.38
N GLY A 415 18.57 9.77 19.70
CA GLY A 415 17.33 10.10 19.03
C GLY A 415 17.46 10.97 17.75
N VAL A 416 18.68 11.37 17.32
CA VAL A 416 18.86 12.24 16.14
C VAL A 416 19.55 11.48 15.01
N GLU A 417 18.86 11.35 13.88
CA GLU A 417 19.38 10.73 12.67
C GLU A 417 19.47 11.72 11.51
N LEU A 418 20.52 11.58 10.73
CA LEU A 418 20.72 12.23 9.43
C LEU A 418 20.70 11.15 8.34
N SER A 419 19.88 11.30 7.32
CA SER A 419 19.91 10.40 6.18
C SER A 419 20.17 11.12 4.85
N LEU A 420 20.78 10.39 3.94
CA LEU A 420 20.98 10.74 2.54
C LEU A 420 20.44 9.59 1.69
N SER A 421 19.41 9.85 0.93
CA SER A 421 18.81 8.85 0.07
C SER A 421 18.72 9.31 -1.38
N GLY A 422 18.52 8.35 -2.27
CA GLY A 422 18.28 8.61 -3.69
C GLY A 422 17.13 7.77 -4.20
N LYS A 423 16.51 8.21 -5.29
CA LYS A 423 15.47 7.45 -5.98
C LYS A 423 15.76 7.51 -7.48
N VAL A 424 15.84 6.36 -8.12
CA VAL A 424 16.02 6.23 -9.58
C VAL A 424 14.87 5.38 -10.11
N ILE A 425 14.11 5.93 -11.06
CA ILE A 425 12.92 5.31 -11.63
C ILE A 425 13.12 5.11 -13.11
N GLY A 426 12.87 3.90 -13.61
CA GLY A 426 12.91 3.60 -15.04
C GLY A 426 11.72 2.76 -15.46
N GLY A 427 11.23 3.02 -16.67
CA GLY A 427 10.11 2.30 -17.22
C GLY A 427 10.11 2.30 -18.73
N LYS A 428 9.47 1.29 -19.33
CA LYS A 428 9.22 1.21 -20.76
C LYS A 428 7.92 1.90 -21.11
N GLU A 429 7.92 2.58 -22.27
CA GLU A 429 6.69 2.94 -22.94
C GLU A 429 6.02 1.68 -23.49
N LEU A 430 4.82 1.36 -23.04
CA LEU A 430 4.06 0.17 -23.43
C LEU A 430 2.94 0.53 -24.40
N GLY A 431 3.30 0.93 -25.63
CA GLY A 431 2.35 1.21 -26.70
C GLY A 431 1.36 2.34 -26.36
N SER A 432 0.06 2.01 -26.24
CA SER A 432 -0.99 2.97 -25.86
C SER A 432 -1.24 3.08 -24.35
N ALA A 433 -0.58 2.22 -23.56
CA ALA A 433 -0.67 2.18 -22.11
C ALA A 433 0.73 2.39 -21.53
N ASN A 434 0.94 3.50 -20.84
CA ASN A 434 2.18 3.73 -20.11
C ASN A 434 2.10 3.04 -18.76
N SER A 435 3.19 2.38 -18.35
CA SER A 435 3.28 1.89 -16.97
C SER A 435 3.44 3.09 -16.01
N PRO A 436 3.02 2.97 -14.74
CA PRO A 436 3.29 3.99 -13.73
C PRO A 436 4.78 4.37 -13.68
N TYR A 437 5.67 3.40 -13.79
CA TYR A 437 7.12 3.61 -13.81
C TYR A 437 7.58 4.49 -14.98
N TYR A 438 6.94 4.35 -16.15
CA TYR A 438 7.24 5.22 -17.29
C TYR A 438 6.74 6.64 -17.05
N ALA A 439 5.56 6.81 -16.44
CA ALA A 439 5.03 8.11 -16.09
C ALA A 439 5.88 8.82 -15.02
N TRP A 440 6.46 8.05 -14.09
CA TRP A 440 7.27 8.57 -12.98
C TRP A 440 8.79 8.64 -13.27
N ARG A 441 9.26 8.22 -14.45
CA ARG A 441 10.69 8.12 -14.81
C ARG A 441 11.47 9.43 -14.64
N ASP A 442 10.76 10.57 -14.70
CA ASP A 442 11.34 11.88 -14.58
C ASP A 442 11.38 12.41 -13.13
N ASN A 443 11.03 11.54 -12.13
CA ASN A 443 11.08 11.84 -10.70
C ASN A 443 12.34 11.29 -9.99
N ASP A 444 13.42 11.13 -10.73
CA ASP A 444 14.73 10.82 -10.13
C ASP A 444 15.11 11.91 -9.13
N SER A 445 15.53 11.50 -7.92
CA SER A 445 15.79 12.47 -6.85
C SER A 445 16.91 12.05 -5.92
N VAL A 446 17.46 13.05 -5.21
CA VAL A 446 18.30 12.89 -4.03
C VAL A 446 17.65 13.64 -2.88
N SER A 447 17.62 12.99 -1.72
CA SER A 447 16.97 13.52 -0.52
C SER A 447 17.95 13.57 0.64
N VAL A 448 17.84 14.62 1.45
CA VAL A 448 18.52 14.72 2.74
C VAL A 448 17.48 14.93 3.80
N SER A 449 17.50 14.12 4.86
CA SER A 449 16.59 14.29 5.99
C SER A 449 17.31 14.35 7.32
N VAL A 450 16.70 15.05 8.26
CA VAL A 450 17.06 15.04 9.68
C VAL A 450 15.81 14.69 10.45
N SER A 451 15.91 13.70 11.33
CA SER A 451 14.83 13.28 12.20
C SER A 451 15.23 13.28 13.66
N TYR A 452 14.25 13.45 14.54
CA TYR A 452 14.40 13.34 15.99
C TYR A 452 13.26 12.50 16.56
N GLN A 453 13.63 11.38 17.15
CA GLN A 453 12.73 10.47 17.83
C GLN A 453 12.78 10.71 19.34
N PHE A 454 11.64 10.74 20.02
CA PHE A 454 11.50 11.01 21.46
C PHE A 454 10.46 10.12 22.15
#